data_259473bbe3e4796629d9bfd39ede49e6
#
_entry.id   259473bbe3e4796629d9bfd39ede49e6
#
_cell.length_a   1.000
_cell.length_b   1.000
_cell.length_c   1.000
_cell.angle_alpha   90.00
_cell.angle_beta   90.00
_cell.angle_gamma   90.00
#
_symmetry.space_group_name_H-M   'P 1'
#
loop_
_entity.id
_entity.type
_entity.pdbx_description
1 polymer ?
#
loop_
_entity_poly.entity_id
_entity_poly.type
_entity_poly.pdbx_seq_one_letter_code
_entity_poly.pdbx_strand_id
1 'polypeptide(L)'
;MKRKMALGASALAAVAAAAVPASASTGPDGGWGISDHWGVIARNTIGSPVAALRSGPFVTPSATVPPEAARPPYGRGSLGIEVADRSTSLTPPSEAVHFGNEVDFFGAPVLGLHEVGFHVFQTGENVSYGGTRNLPNIKFEINPNLTANPTTYSSMVWNPPAVTAVNQWSPYLDATTTGTWFLTGAAGTVTGCNLTTQCSFPALLTALNDGGAEPVIYTAGVSKGRDYLWAGAVDGLRINRRVYDFEPDGVRVSRAR
;
A
#
# COMPACT_ATOMS: atom_id res chain seq x y z
N MET A 1 -12.80 75.33 13.01
CA MET A 1 -13.35 74.42 12.02
C MET A 1 -12.79 73.00 12.28
N LYS A 2 -13.58 72.08 12.83
CA LYS A 2 -13.19 70.70 13.15
C LYS A 2 -13.86 69.78 12.13
N ARG A 3 -13.07 69.16 11.24
CA ARG A 3 -13.57 68.12 10.30
C ARG A 3 -13.57 66.76 11.01
N LYS A 4 -14.73 66.17 11.10
CA LYS A 4 -14.91 64.77 11.54
C LYS A 4 -14.68 63.85 10.34
N MET A 5 -13.70 62.89 10.44
CA MET A 5 -13.56 61.80 9.53
C MET A 5 -14.45 60.65 10.02
N ALA A 6 -15.31 60.16 9.15
CA ALA A 6 -16.10 58.96 9.37
C ALA A 6 -15.29 57.76 8.85
N LEU A 7 -14.98 56.75 9.71
CA LEU A 7 -14.47 55.47 9.31
C LEU A 7 -15.64 54.61 8.85
N GLY A 8 -15.59 54.18 7.57
CA GLY A 8 -16.48 53.18 7.05
C GLY A 8 -15.91 51.76 7.38
N ALA A 9 -16.66 50.97 8.11
CA ALA A 9 -16.36 49.59 8.37
C ALA A 9 -16.87 48.73 7.20
N SER A 10 -15.95 48.15 6.41
CA SER A 10 -16.30 47.17 5.39
C SER A 10 -16.38 45.79 6.05
N ALA A 11 -17.58 45.22 6.08
CA ALA A 11 -17.79 43.84 6.52
C ALA A 11 -17.40 42.89 5.37
N LEU A 12 -16.33 42.11 5.55
CA LEU A 12 -16.03 40.95 4.68
C LEU A 12 -16.97 39.80 5.06
N ALA A 13 -17.87 39.44 4.16
CA ALA A 13 -18.64 38.23 4.26
C ALA A 13 -17.75 37.02 3.86
N ALA A 14 -17.39 36.19 4.83
CA ALA A 14 -16.73 34.92 4.56
C ALA A 14 -17.77 33.92 4.05
N VAL A 15 -17.69 33.56 2.77
CA VAL A 15 -18.45 32.46 2.20
C VAL A 15 -17.76 31.16 2.62
N ALA A 16 -18.33 30.47 3.59
CA ALA A 16 -17.94 29.12 3.92
C ALA A 16 -18.45 28.17 2.82
N ALA A 17 -17.56 27.73 1.96
CA ALA A 17 -17.86 26.62 1.05
C ALA A 17 -17.97 25.34 1.88
N ALA A 18 -19.19 24.85 2.07
CA ALA A 18 -19.43 23.53 2.64
C ALA A 18 -18.89 22.49 1.64
N ALA A 19 -17.84 21.77 2.02
CA ALA A 19 -17.40 20.58 1.30
C ALA A 19 -18.52 19.53 1.40
N VAL A 20 -19.17 19.25 0.27
CA VAL A 20 -20.11 18.14 0.16
C VAL A 20 -19.25 16.86 0.23
N PRO A 21 -19.48 15.94 1.17
CA PRO A 21 -18.79 14.67 1.15
C PRO A 21 -19.16 13.94 -0.16
N ALA A 22 -18.16 13.57 -0.94
CA ALA A 22 -18.36 12.73 -2.11
C ALA A 22 -18.95 11.40 -1.63
N SER A 23 -20.21 11.18 -1.93
CA SER A 23 -20.87 9.92 -1.67
C SER A 23 -20.22 8.86 -2.53
N ALA A 24 -19.56 7.88 -1.91
CA ALA A 24 -19.12 6.69 -2.61
C ALA A 24 -20.34 6.08 -3.32
N SER A 25 -20.34 6.08 -4.64
CA SER A 25 -21.38 5.45 -5.42
C SER A 25 -21.25 3.94 -5.21
N THR A 26 -22.06 3.39 -4.31
CA THR A 26 -22.32 1.95 -4.24
C THR A 26 -23.13 1.59 -5.47
N GLY A 27 -22.43 1.15 -6.54
CA GLY A 27 -23.12 0.55 -7.68
C GLY A 27 -23.86 -0.71 -7.24
N PRO A 28 -24.99 -1.03 -7.87
CA PRO A 28 -25.75 -2.23 -7.57
C PRO A 28 -24.92 -3.49 -7.85
N ASP A 29 -25.17 -4.49 -7.05
CA ASP A 29 -24.58 -5.82 -7.00
C ASP A 29 -23.78 -6.27 -8.23
N GLY A 30 -22.42 -6.34 -8.09
CA GLY A 30 -21.52 -6.95 -9.08
C GLY A 30 -20.86 -6.01 -10.07
N GLY A 31 -21.07 -4.70 -9.99
CA GLY A 31 -20.45 -3.69 -10.85
C GLY A 31 -19.02 -3.34 -10.41
N TRP A 32 -18.13 -3.14 -11.38
CA TRP A 32 -16.80 -2.57 -11.20
C TRP A 32 -16.94 -1.12 -10.74
N GLY A 33 -16.45 -0.81 -9.55
CA GLY A 33 -16.32 0.57 -9.06
C GLY A 33 -14.90 1.08 -9.31
N ILE A 34 -14.74 2.38 -9.59
CA ILE A 34 -13.44 3.05 -9.56
C ILE A 34 -13.31 3.70 -8.19
N SER A 35 -12.17 3.47 -7.52
CA SER A 35 -11.79 4.20 -6.31
C SER A 35 -10.79 5.28 -6.70
N ASP A 36 -11.12 6.54 -6.40
CA ASP A 36 -10.29 7.72 -6.62
C ASP A 36 -9.42 8.08 -5.40
N HIS A 37 -9.44 7.24 -4.36
CA HIS A 37 -8.70 7.47 -3.10
C HIS A 37 -7.29 6.86 -3.09
N TRP A 38 -6.83 6.28 -4.22
CA TRP A 38 -5.51 5.69 -4.34
C TRP A 38 -4.49 6.67 -4.89
N GLY A 39 -3.32 6.70 -4.28
CA GLY A 39 -2.23 7.57 -4.73
C GLY A 39 -0.93 7.34 -3.97
N VAL A 40 0.09 8.11 -4.35
CA VAL A 40 1.37 8.12 -3.64
C VAL A 40 1.21 8.84 -2.31
N ILE A 41 1.54 8.16 -1.22
CA ILE A 41 1.52 8.71 0.13
C ILE A 41 2.85 9.42 0.38
N ALA A 42 2.85 10.73 0.23
CA ALA A 42 4.05 11.56 0.20
C ALA A 42 4.89 11.45 1.48
N ARG A 43 4.26 11.37 2.66
CA ARG A 43 4.98 11.25 3.95
C ARG A 43 5.78 9.94 4.08
N ASN A 44 5.47 8.92 3.26
CA ASN A 44 6.14 7.62 3.23
C ASN A 44 7.02 7.45 1.99
N THR A 45 7.18 8.50 1.20
CA THR A 45 7.97 8.51 -0.02
C THR A 45 9.31 9.21 0.24
N ILE A 46 10.39 8.59 -0.18
CA ILE A 46 11.76 9.08 0.04
C ILE A 46 12.48 9.07 -1.31
N GLY A 47 13.07 10.20 -1.67
CA GLY A 47 13.72 10.38 -2.98
C GLY A 47 12.71 10.76 -4.06
N SER A 48 12.94 10.26 -5.25
CA SER A 48 12.10 10.52 -6.44
C SER A 48 11.70 9.21 -7.14
N PRO A 49 11.15 8.24 -6.39
CA PRO A 49 10.73 6.96 -6.96
C PRO A 49 9.52 7.15 -7.87
N VAL A 50 9.25 6.14 -8.69
CA VAL A 50 8.04 6.08 -9.50
C VAL A 50 7.05 5.09 -8.88
N ALA A 51 5.79 5.50 -8.77
CA ALA A 51 4.65 4.61 -8.58
C ALA A 51 3.49 5.15 -9.41
N ALA A 52 3.14 4.44 -10.48
CA ALA A 52 2.18 4.90 -11.46
C ALA A 52 1.33 3.76 -12.02
N LEU A 53 0.05 4.05 -12.24
CA LEU A 53 -0.86 3.15 -12.96
C LEU A 53 -0.48 3.16 -14.44
N ARG A 54 -0.31 1.98 -15.04
CA ARG A 54 0.12 1.84 -16.43
C ARG A 54 -0.38 0.53 -17.05
N SER A 55 -0.38 0.45 -18.39
CA SER A 55 -0.66 -0.80 -19.09
C SER A 55 0.48 -1.80 -18.96
N GLY A 56 0.15 -3.10 -18.91
CA GLY A 56 1.12 -4.18 -18.78
C GLY A 56 1.71 -4.33 -17.39
N PRO A 57 2.90 -4.97 -17.27
CA PRO A 57 3.68 -5.52 -18.37
C PRO A 57 3.05 -6.74 -19.07
N PHE A 58 3.27 -6.85 -20.37
CA PHE A 58 2.88 -8.00 -21.19
C PHE A 58 4.13 -8.71 -21.69
N VAL A 59 4.06 -10.03 -21.75
CA VAL A 59 5.14 -10.89 -22.28
C VAL A 59 4.57 -11.82 -23.33
N THR A 60 5.41 -12.25 -24.26
CA THR A 60 5.01 -13.29 -25.20
C THR A 60 4.93 -14.64 -24.49
N PRO A 61 3.81 -15.35 -24.52
CA PRO A 61 3.72 -16.69 -23.96
C PRO A 61 4.75 -17.63 -24.60
N SER A 62 5.28 -18.54 -23.81
CA SER A 62 6.29 -19.51 -24.23
C SER A 62 6.14 -20.82 -23.42
N ALA A 63 7.02 -21.77 -23.64
CA ALA A 63 7.05 -23.00 -22.83
C ALA A 63 7.32 -22.74 -21.32
N THR A 64 7.97 -21.62 -20.99
CA THR A 64 8.29 -21.23 -19.62
C THR A 64 7.44 -20.06 -19.08
N VAL A 65 6.66 -19.40 -19.93
CA VAL A 65 5.74 -18.30 -19.58
C VAL A 65 4.36 -18.66 -20.12
N PRO A 66 3.50 -19.27 -19.30
CA PRO A 66 2.15 -19.63 -19.75
C PRO A 66 1.28 -18.37 -19.94
N PRO A 67 0.17 -18.46 -20.71
CA PRO A 67 -0.66 -17.32 -21.06
C PRO A 67 -1.15 -16.49 -19.88
N GLU A 68 -1.46 -17.13 -18.76
CA GLU A 68 -1.92 -16.47 -17.51
C GLU A 68 -0.81 -15.67 -16.83
N ALA A 69 0.46 -16.05 -16.97
CA ALA A 69 1.61 -15.34 -16.44
C ALA A 69 2.19 -14.28 -17.42
N ALA A 70 1.66 -14.23 -18.64
CA ALA A 70 2.14 -13.36 -19.71
C ALA A 70 1.48 -11.97 -19.70
N ARG A 71 0.46 -11.76 -18.90
CA ARG A 71 -0.33 -10.51 -18.84
C ARG A 71 -0.71 -10.19 -17.39
N PRO A 72 -1.11 -8.94 -17.08
CA PRO A 72 -1.65 -8.60 -15.77
C PRO A 72 -2.77 -9.57 -15.38
N PRO A 73 -2.80 -10.04 -14.12
CA PRO A 73 -3.80 -10.99 -13.63
C PRO A 73 -5.23 -10.47 -13.69
N TYR A 74 -5.38 -9.16 -13.59
CA TYR A 74 -6.65 -8.44 -13.71
C TYR A 74 -6.52 -7.40 -14.81
N GLY A 75 -7.57 -7.22 -15.62
CA GLY A 75 -7.65 -6.20 -16.63
C GLY A 75 -6.48 -6.14 -17.64
N ARG A 76 -5.91 -4.96 -17.81
CA ARG A 76 -4.81 -4.67 -18.74
C ARG A 76 -3.67 -3.89 -18.10
N GLY A 77 -3.89 -3.38 -16.90
CA GLY A 77 -3.01 -2.49 -16.20
C GLY A 77 -2.30 -3.11 -15.02
N SER A 78 -1.50 -2.31 -14.37
CA SER A 78 -0.84 -2.61 -13.12
C SER A 78 -0.29 -1.35 -12.45
N LEU A 79 0.05 -1.45 -11.18
CA LEU A 79 0.87 -0.47 -10.49
C LEU A 79 2.34 -0.71 -10.83
N GLY A 80 2.91 0.12 -11.69
CA GLY A 80 4.33 0.13 -11.97
C GLY A 80 5.09 0.83 -10.84
N ILE A 81 6.14 0.20 -10.33
CA ILE A 81 6.98 0.74 -9.27
C ILE A 81 8.44 0.72 -9.74
N GLU A 82 9.14 1.84 -9.48
CA GLU A 82 10.58 1.93 -9.68
C GLU A 82 11.21 2.69 -8.51
N VAL A 83 12.20 2.09 -7.86
CA VAL A 83 12.98 2.68 -6.78
C VAL A 83 14.47 2.49 -7.06
N ALA A 84 15.26 3.53 -6.82
CA ALA A 84 16.72 3.50 -6.94
C ALA A 84 17.40 3.21 -5.59
N ASP A 85 18.63 2.73 -5.62
CA ASP A 85 19.47 2.49 -4.44
C ASP A 85 20.83 3.20 -4.52
N ARG A 86 21.00 4.10 -5.49
CA ARG A 86 22.25 4.87 -5.73
C ARG A 86 22.00 6.37 -5.77
N SER A 87 21.05 6.84 -4.99
CA SER A 87 20.83 8.29 -4.88
C SER A 87 22.05 8.97 -4.22
N THR A 88 22.54 10.03 -4.83
CA THR A 88 23.65 10.83 -4.29
C THR A 88 23.21 11.80 -3.20
N SER A 89 21.92 12.01 -3.03
CA SER A 89 21.34 12.95 -2.06
C SER A 89 20.70 12.29 -0.84
N LEU A 90 20.61 10.95 -0.81
CA LEU A 90 20.00 10.20 0.29
C LEU A 90 21.02 9.48 1.16
N THR A 91 20.70 9.32 2.44
CA THR A 91 21.44 8.50 3.40
C THR A 91 20.47 7.64 4.22
N PRO A 92 20.45 6.31 4.04
CA PRO A 92 21.12 5.52 2.99
C PRO A 92 20.63 5.90 1.58
N PRO A 93 21.38 5.54 0.52
CA PRO A 93 21.09 5.99 -0.86
C PRO A 93 19.84 5.38 -1.49
N SER A 94 19.11 4.56 -0.78
CA SER A 94 17.93 3.88 -1.28
C SER A 94 16.67 4.74 -1.16
N GLU A 95 15.88 4.74 -2.21
CA GLU A 95 14.57 5.36 -2.25
C GLU A 95 13.49 4.49 -1.61
N ALA A 96 12.32 5.08 -1.37
CA ALA A 96 11.13 4.36 -0.96
C ALA A 96 9.86 5.00 -1.51
N VAL A 97 8.87 4.19 -1.80
CA VAL A 97 7.53 4.63 -2.17
C VAL A 97 6.46 3.85 -1.44
N HIS A 98 5.36 4.51 -1.13
CA HIS A 98 4.12 3.90 -0.68
C HIS A 98 2.97 4.41 -1.56
N PHE A 99 2.35 3.51 -2.32
CA PHE A 99 1.12 3.75 -3.07
C PHE A 99 -0.03 3.13 -2.32
N GLY A 100 -0.97 3.93 -1.86
CA GLY A 100 -1.99 3.44 -0.94
C GLY A 100 -3.25 4.31 -0.91
N ASN A 101 -4.13 3.93 0.00
CA ASN A 101 -5.43 4.55 0.23
C ASN A 101 -5.58 4.89 1.72
N GLU A 102 -5.83 6.16 2.01
CA GLU A 102 -5.96 6.71 3.36
C GLU A 102 -7.42 6.92 3.79
N VAL A 103 -8.36 6.65 2.91
CA VAL A 103 -9.78 6.97 3.11
C VAL A 103 -10.61 5.72 3.37
N ASP A 104 -10.55 4.74 2.45
CA ASP A 104 -11.47 3.60 2.46
C ASP A 104 -11.20 2.61 3.61
N PHE A 105 -9.99 2.66 4.18
CA PHE A 105 -9.55 1.78 5.26
C PHE A 105 -9.50 2.45 6.63
N PHE A 106 -9.63 3.78 6.67
CA PHE A 106 -9.48 4.53 7.90
C PHE A 106 -10.46 4.07 8.98
N GLY A 107 -9.92 3.68 10.15
CA GLY A 107 -10.70 3.16 11.27
C GLY A 107 -11.15 1.69 11.13
N ALA A 108 -10.83 1.02 10.02
CA ALA A 108 -11.15 -0.41 9.88
C ALA A 108 -10.31 -1.26 10.85
N PRO A 109 -10.90 -2.34 11.42
CA PRO A 109 -10.21 -3.20 12.39
C PRO A 109 -9.07 -3.99 11.75
N VAL A 110 -7.88 -3.96 12.36
CA VAL A 110 -6.74 -4.79 11.93
C VAL A 110 -7.03 -6.26 12.16
N LEU A 111 -7.68 -6.60 13.26
CA LEU A 111 -8.03 -7.99 13.61
C LEU A 111 -9.06 -8.60 12.67
N GLY A 112 -9.76 -7.77 11.89
CA GLY A 112 -10.67 -8.19 10.83
C GLY A 112 -9.99 -8.58 9.51
N LEU A 113 -8.68 -8.43 9.39
CA LEU A 113 -7.94 -8.86 8.20
C LEU A 113 -7.85 -10.39 8.16
N HIS A 114 -8.25 -10.99 7.04
CA HIS A 114 -8.25 -12.45 6.88
C HIS A 114 -7.85 -12.90 5.47
N GLU A 115 -7.73 -11.99 4.52
CA GLU A 115 -7.32 -12.26 3.15
C GLU A 115 -6.56 -11.04 2.62
N VAL A 116 -5.24 -11.18 2.46
CA VAL A 116 -4.34 -10.11 2.05
C VAL A 116 -3.31 -10.69 1.10
N GLY A 117 -3.01 -10.01 -0.01
CA GLY A 117 -1.99 -10.48 -0.96
C GLY A 117 -2.06 -9.74 -2.28
N PHE A 118 -1.20 -10.11 -3.22
CA PHE A 118 -1.16 -9.55 -4.57
C PHE A 118 -0.45 -10.49 -5.55
N HIS A 119 -0.39 -10.08 -6.81
CA HIS A 119 0.51 -10.62 -7.83
C HIS A 119 1.64 -9.64 -8.10
N VAL A 120 2.83 -10.16 -8.43
CA VAL A 120 3.99 -9.33 -8.74
C VAL A 120 4.62 -9.75 -10.08
N PHE A 121 5.07 -8.75 -10.82
CA PHE A 121 5.93 -8.91 -11.97
C PHE A 121 7.31 -8.33 -11.64
N GLN A 122 8.34 -9.17 -11.66
CA GLN A 122 9.72 -8.72 -11.43
C GLN A 122 10.62 -9.06 -12.62
N THR A 123 11.69 -8.30 -12.77
CA THR A 123 12.71 -8.52 -13.81
C THR A 123 13.85 -9.39 -13.27
N GLY A 124 14.64 -9.98 -14.19
CA GLY A 124 15.85 -10.68 -13.82
C GLY A 124 16.89 -9.78 -13.16
N GLU A 125 16.89 -8.48 -13.44
CA GLU A 125 17.74 -7.48 -12.82
C GLU A 125 17.45 -7.35 -11.31
N ASN A 126 16.17 -7.30 -10.92
CA ASN A 126 15.78 -7.25 -9.51
C ASN A 126 16.36 -8.41 -8.72
N VAL A 127 16.27 -9.63 -9.30
CA VAL A 127 16.80 -10.85 -8.66
C VAL A 127 18.32 -10.83 -8.59
N SER A 128 18.99 -10.36 -9.64
CA SER A 128 20.46 -10.25 -9.67
C SER A 128 20.98 -9.23 -8.65
N TYR A 129 20.22 -8.18 -8.37
CA TYR A 129 20.61 -7.09 -7.50
C TYR A 129 20.32 -7.35 -6.01
N GLY A 130 19.11 -7.75 -5.68
CA GLY A 130 18.64 -7.91 -4.30
C GLY A 130 18.15 -9.30 -3.94
N GLY A 131 18.24 -10.26 -4.88
CA GLY A 131 17.79 -11.63 -4.69
C GLY A 131 16.28 -11.80 -4.87
N THR A 132 15.84 -13.04 -4.75
CA THR A 132 14.44 -13.44 -4.99
C THR A 132 13.43 -12.92 -3.96
N ARG A 133 13.91 -12.32 -2.86
CA ARG A 133 13.09 -11.67 -1.82
C ARG A 133 13.05 -10.15 -1.95
N ASN A 134 13.75 -9.58 -2.92
CA ASN A 134 13.72 -8.16 -3.22
C ASN A 134 12.42 -7.81 -3.96
N LEU A 135 11.33 -7.72 -3.24
CA LEU A 135 9.97 -7.53 -3.76
C LEU A 135 9.29 -6.35 -3.06
N PRO A 136 8.22 -5.79 -3.64
CA PRO A 136 7.34 -4.87 -2.94
C PRO A 136 6.68 -5.53 -1.72
N ASN A 137 6.33 -4.70 -0.75
CA ASN A 137 5.68 -5.07 0.49
C ASN A 137 4.19 -4.68 0.45
N ILE A 138 3.34 -5.36 1.22
CA ILE A 138 2.08 -4.79 1.66
C ILE A 138 2.34 -4.03 2.95
N LYS A 139 1.82 -2.82 3.03
CA LYS A 139 2.00 -1.95 4.19
C LYS A 139 0.68 -1.37 4.62
N PHE A 140 0.37 -1.58 5.90
CA PHE A 140 -0.67 -0.86 6.61
C PHE A 140 -0.03 0.12 7.59
N GLU A 141 -0.51 1.34 7.65
CA GLU A 141 -0.28 2.20 8.80
C GLU A 141 -1.43 1.98 9.78
N ILE A 142 -1.12 1.77 11.03
CA ILE A 142 -2.09 1.39 12.04
C ILE A 142 -1.92 2.17 13.33
N ASN A 143 -3.01 2.34 14.08
CA ASN A 143 -2.92 2.53 15.52
C ASN A 143 -2.94 1.14 16.16
N PRO A 144 -1.86 0.69 16.78
CA PRO A 144 -1.81 -0.65 17.36
C PRO A 144 -2.60 -0.80 18.65
N ASN A 145 -2.97 0.30 19.32
CA ASN A 145 -3.76 0.36 20.55
C ASN A 145 -3.28 -0.62 21.66
N LEU A 146 -1.96 -0.84 21.77
CA LEU A 146 -1.39 -1.78 22.73
C LEU A 146 -1.50 -1.27 24.17
N THR A 147 -1.94 -2.14 25.07
CA THR A 147 -2.01 -1.85 26.52
C THR A 147 -0.64 -1.58 27.12
N ALA A 148 0.39 -2.30 26.68
CA ALA A 148 1.75 -2.19 27.19
C ALA A 148 2.51 -0.96 26.65
N ASN A 149 2.00 -0.26 25.64
CA ASN A 149 2.65 0.91 25.07
C ASN A 149 1.62 1.87 24.43
N PRO A 150 1.58 3.15 24.83
CA PRO A 150 0.59 4.11 24.34
C PRO A 150 0.88 4.66 22.93
N THR A 151 1.75 4.01 22.15
CA THR A 151 1.99 4.44 20.77
C THR A 151 0.70 4.37 19.95
N THR A 152 0.44 5.44 19.21
CA THR A 152 -0.73 5.55 18.35
C THR A 152 -0.40 5.30 16.87
N TYR A 153 0.84 4.90 16.60
CA TYR A 153 1.31 4.67 15.22
C TYR A 153 2.31 3.53 15.12
N SER A 154 2.11 2.68 14.12
CA SER A 154 3.08 1.71 13.63
C SER A 154 2.83 1.43 12.15
N SER A 155 3.88 1.10 11.38
CA SER A 155 3.69 0.41 10.12
C SER A 155 3.68 -1.09 10.38
N MET A 156 2.63 -1.75 9.90
CA MET A 156 2.49 -3.20 9.82
C MET A 156 2.87 -3.61 8.40
N VAL A 157 3.99 -4.31 8.24
CA VAL A 157 4.61 -4.56 6.94
C VAL A 157 4.76 -6.06 6.69
N TRP A 158 4.30 -6.50 5.53
CA TRP A 158 4.54 -7.85 5.04
C TRP A 158 5.74 -7.91 4.12
N ASN A 159 6.66 -8.82 4.40
CA ASN A 159 7.75 -9.21 3.50
C ASN A 159 7.34 -10.48 2.75
N PRO A 160 7.21 -10.43 1.42
CA PRO A 160 6.83 -11.58 0.62
C PRO A 160 7.80 -12.76 0.73
N PRO A 161 7.34 -13.98 0.42
CA PRO A 161 8.24 -15.11 0.22
C PRO A 161 9.13 -14.87 -1.01
N ALA A 162 10.15 -15.68 -1.17
CA ALA A 162 10.99 -15.64 -2.37
C ALA A 162 10.18 -15.97 -3.62
N VAL A 163 10.31 -15.16 -4.68
CA VAL A 163 9.76 -15.41 -6.02
C VAL A 163 10.91 -15.58 -6.99
N THR A 164 11.01 -16.76 -7.60
CA THR A 164 12.06 -17.08 -8.56
C THR A 164 11.69 -16.78 -10.00
N ALA A 165 10.39 -16.66 -10.28
CA ALA A 165 9.88 -16.29 -11.60
C ALA A 165 10.28 -14.85 -11.94
N VAL A 166 10.84 -14.67 -13.13
CA VAL A 166 11.26 -13.36 -13.67
C VAL A 166 10.64 -13.14 -15.06
N ASN A 167 10.39 -11.88 -15.40
CA ASN A 167 9.77 -11.48 -16.67
C ASN A 167 8.44 -12.20 -16.94
N GLN A 168 7.68 -12.44 -15.89
CA GLN A 168 6.34 -13.01 -15.90
C GLN A 168 5.62 -12.66 -14.60
N TRP A 169 4.30 -12.73 -14.62
CA TRP A 169 3.48 -12.54 -13.43
C TRP A 169 3.58 -13.75 -12.49
N SER A 170 3.68 -13.48 -11.21
CA SER A 170 3.63 -14.52 -10.18
C SER A 170 2.23 -15.10 -10.04
N PRO A 171 2.07 -16.32 -9.52
CA PRO A 171 0.83 -16.69 -8.85
C PRO A 171 0.45 -15.69 -7.77
N TYR A 172 -0.78 -15.76 -7.27
CA TYR A 172 -1.20 -14.97 -6.10
C TYR A 172 -0.29 -15.28 -4.90
N LEU A 173 0.25 -14.22 -4.31
CA LEU A 173 1.08 -14.30 -3.11
C LEU A 173 0.21 -13.97 -1.91
N ASP A 174 -0.21 -15.00 -1.19
CA ASP A 174 -1.06 -14.86 -0.02
C ASP A 174 -0.23 -14.47 1.21
N ALA A 175 -0.42 -13.25 1.68
CA ALA A 175 0.28 -12.67 2.81
C ALA A 175 -0.23 -13.18 4.17
N THR A 176 -1.36 -13.87 4.21
CA THR A 176 -1.89 -14.47 5.44
C THR A 176 -1.28 -15.82 5.74
N THR A 177 -0.76 -16.49 4.73
CA THR A 177 -0.20 -17.85 4.83
C THR A 177 1.28 -17.93 4.47
N THR A 178 1.82 -16.94 3.75
CA THR A 178 3.21 -16.93 3.28
C THR A 178 3.94 -15.65 3.67
N GLY A 179 5.27 -15.67 3.53
CA GLY A 179 6.11 -14.54 3.93
C GLY A 179 6.10 -14.30 5.44
N THR A 180 6.47 -13.10 5.84
CA THR A 180 6.56 -12.73 7.26
C THR A 180 6.13 -11.28 7.46
N TRP A 181 5.69 -10.97 8.67
CA TRP A 181 5.19 -9.65 9.05
C TRP A 181 6.01 -9.04 10.17
N PHE A 182 6.09 -7.72 10.21
CA PHE A 182 6.66 -6.99 11.32
C PHE A 182 5.94 -5.66 11.56
N LEU A 183 6.12 -5.13 12.76
CA LEU A 183 5.68 -3.81 13.18
C LEU A 183 6.90 -2.91 13.37
N THR A 184 6.77 -1.64 13.02
CA THR A 184 7.82 -0.65 13.24
C THR A 184 7.75 -0.02 14.62
N GLY A 185 8.87 0.54 15.09
CA GLY A 185 8.94 1.33 16.31
C GLY A 185 8.59 0.57 17.58
N ALA A 186 7.99 1.26 18.53
CA ALA A 186 7.67 0.73 19.86
C ALA A 186 6.73 -0.48 19.81
N ALA A 187 5.77 -0.49 18.88
CA ALA A 187 4.86 -1.62 18.71
C ALA A 187 5.60 -2.91 18.35
N GLY A 188 6.57 -2.84 17.44
CA GLY A 188 7.40 -4.00 17.10
C GLY A 188 8.23 -4.51 18.28
N THR A 189 8.74 -3.61 19.10
CA THR A 189 9.51 -3.98 20.30
C THR A 189 8.62 -4.69 21.33
N VAL A 190 7.45 -4.13 21.62
CA VAL A 190 6.54 -4.66 22.65
C VAL A 190 5.94 -6.00 22.25
N THR A 191 5.54 -6.14 21.00
CA THR A 191 4.93 -7.39 20.49
C THR A 191 5.96 -8.48 20.18
N GLY A 192 7.25 -8.15 20.10
CA GLY A 192 8.30 -9.06 19.65
C GLY A 192 8.28 -9.29 18.12
N CYS A 193 7.30 -8.75 17.38
CA CYS A 193 7.19 -8.85 15.93
C CYS A 193 7.84 -7.62 15.28
N ASN A 194 9.14 -7.52 15.27
CA ASN A 194 9.90 -6.38 14.73
C ASN A 194 10.70 -6.77 13.47
N LEU A 195 11.45 -5.82 12.93
CA LEU A 195 12.21 -6.03 11.69
C LEU A 195 13.23 -7.18 11.78
N THR A 196 13.82 -7.41 12.94
CA THR A 196 14.80 -8.49 13.17
C THR A 196 14.16 -9.82 13.54
N THR A 197 13.00 -9.78 14.19
CA THR A 197 12.22 -10.95 14.61
C THR A 197 10.83 -10.85 14.01
N GLN A 198 10.69 -11.36 12.78
CA GLN A 198 9.43 -11.27 12.06
C GLN A 198 8.49 -12.41 12.43
N CYS A 199 7.20 -12.15 12.37
CA CYS A 199 6.14 -13.07 12.77
C CYS A 199 5.37 -13.62 11.56
N SER A 200 4.69 -14.75 11.73
CA SER A 200 3.61 -15.14 10.83
C SER A 200 2.41 -14.22 11.00
N PHE A 201 1.52 -14.15 10.02
CA PHE A 201 0.31 -13.32 10.11
C PHE A 201 -0.56 -13.64 11.34
N PRO A 202 -0.89 -14.92 11.63
CA PRO A 202 -1.66 -15.24 12.84
C PRO A 202 -0.96 -14.86 14.15
N ALA A 203 0.37 -15.02 14.22
CA ALA A 203 1.13 -14.64 15.41
C ALA A 203 1.13 -13.12 15.62
N LEU A 204 1.24 -12.34 14.53
CA LEU A 204 1.14 -10.89 14.60
C LEU A 204 -0.24 -10.43 15.08
N LEU A 205 -1.33 -10.98 14.53
CA LEU A 205 -2.68 -10.64 14.99
C LEU A 205 -2.91 -11.00 16.45
N THR A 206 -2.38 -12.15 16.90
CA THR A 206 -2.42 -12.54 18.31
C THR A 206 -1.69 -11.53 19.19
N ALA A 207 -0.51 -11.07 18.77
CA ALA A 207 0.27 -10.09 19.53
C ALA A 207 -0.37 -8.69 19.56
N LEU A 208 -1.15 -8.33 18.55
CA LEU A 208 -1.94 -7.09 18.50
C LEU A 208 -3.24 -7.18 19.32
N ASN A 209 -3.74 -8.38 19.55
CA ASN A 209 -4.94 -8.60 20.37
C ASN A 209 -4.55 -8.81 21.87
N ASP A 210 -3.98 -7.79 22.47
CA ASP A 210 -3.41 -7.83 23.84
C ASP A 210 -4.44 -7.55 24.96
N GLY A 211 -5.74 -7.50 24.63
CA GLY A 211 -6.84 -7.20 25.54
C GLY A 211 -7.13 -5.70 25.69
N GLY A 212 -6.45 -4.85 24.96
CA GLY A 212 -6.73 -3.41 24.86
C GLY A 212 -7.85 -3.05 23.90
N ALA A 213 -7.85 -1.79 23.48
CA ALA A 213 -8.73 -1.33 22.42
C ALA A 213 -8.33 -1.99 21.09
N GLU A 214 -9.31 -2.17 20.19
CA GLU A 214 -9.07 -2.81 18.90
C GLU A 214 -8.07 -2.00 18.06
N PRO A 215 -7.01 -2.62 17.50
CA PRO A 215 -6.10 -1.94 16.59
C PRO A 215 -6.82 -1.58 15.30
N VAL A 216 -6.57 -0.36 14.80
CA VAL A 216 -7.25 0.18 13.62
C VAL A 216 -6.29 0.61 12.53
N ILE A 217 -6.73 0.48 11.27
CA ILE A 217 -5.99 0.87 10.08
C ILE A 217 -6.14 2.39 9.84
N TYR A 218 -5.05 3.04 9.47
CA TYR A 218 -5.04 4.41 8.93
C TYR A 218 -4.91 4.40 7.41
N THR A 219 -4.01 3.56 6.89
CA THR A 219 -3.75 3.42 5.46
C THR A 219 -3.49 1.96 5.10
N ALA A 220 -3.80 1.61 3.85
CA ALA A 220 -3.43 0.34 3.27
C ALA A 220 -2.84 0.56 1.88
N GLY A 221 -1.80 -0.19 1.51
CA GLY A 221 -1.20 -0.07 0.20
C GLY A 221 -0.02 -0.99 -0.07
N VAL A 222 0.62 -0.71 -1.19
CA VAL A 222 1.84 -1.38 -1.65
C VAL A 222 3.01 -0.43 -1.44
N SER A 223 4.12 -0.93 -0.92
CA SER A 223 5.34 -0.15 -0.73
C SER A 223 6.58 -0.87 -1.22
N LYS A 224 7.64 -0.12 -1.54
CA LYS A 224 8.95 -0.65 -1.86
C LYS A 224 10.03 0.29 -1.32
N GLY A 225 11.11 -0.30 -0.80
CA GLY A 225 12.28 0.38 -0.27
C GLY A 225 12.33 0.26 1.25
N ARG A 226 13.40 0.62 1.88
CA ARG A 226 14.71 1.21 1.54
C ARG A 226 15.78 0.11 1.61
N ASP A 227 15.79 -0.74 0.65
CA ASP A 227 16.72 -1.86 0.54
C ASP A 227 17.50 -1.77 -0.78
N TYR A 228 17.10 -2.50 -1.81
CA TYR A 228 17.74 -2.53 -3.11
C TYR A 228 16.88 -1.86 -4.16
N LEU A 229 17.51 -1.47 -5.28
CA LEU A 229 16.77 -1.04 -6.46
C LEU A 229 15.73 -2.10 -6.87
N TRP A 230 14.63 -1.61 -7.43
CA TRP A 230 13.60 -2.48 -7.95
C TRP A 230 12.81 -1.77 -9.05
N ALA A 231 12.56 -2.48 -10.15
CA ALA A 231 11.67 -2.03 -11.23
C ALA A 231 10.76 -3.17 -11.64
N GLY A 232 9.45 -2.95 -11.56
CA GLY A 232 8.47 -3.99 -11.88
C GLY A 232 7.04 -3.51 -11.69
N ALA A 233 6.15 -4.43 -11.39
CA ALA A 233 4.75 -4.11 -11.23
C ALA A 233 4.04 -4.98 -10.20
N VAL A 234 2.93 -4.48 -9.65
CA VAL A 234 2.01 -5.18 -8.76
C VAL A 234 0.61 -5.04 -9.30
N ASP A 235 -0.19 -6.08 -9.20
CA ASP A 235 -1.60 -6.05 -9.55
C ASP A 235 -2.44 -6.98 -8.67
N GLY A 236 -3.77 -6.75 -8.66
CA GLY A 236 -4.72 -7.56 -7.94
C GLY A 236 -4.47 -7.56 -6.43
N LEU A 237 -4.18 -6.38 -5.84
CA LEU A 237 -4.09 -6.28 -4.39
C LEU A 237 -5.41 -6.70 -3.75
N ARG A 238 -5.37 -7.75 -2.96
CA ARG A 238 -6.51 -8.25 -2.22
C ARG A 238 -6.45 -7.80 -0.76
N ILE A 239 -7.55 -7.26 -0.28
CA ILE A 239 -7.75 -6.97 1.14
C ILE A 239 -9.15 -7.46 1.49
N ASN A 240 -9.22 -8.56 2.22
CA ASN A 240 -10.43 -9.28 2.54
C ASN A 240 -11.24 -9.63 1.27
N ARG A 241 -12.52 -9.25 1.22
CA ARG A 241 -13.42 -9.56 0.11
C ARG A 241 -13.27 -8.66 -1.11
N ARG A 242 -12.27 -7.76 -1.15
CA ARG A 242 -12.06 -6.79 -2.23
C ARG A 242 -10.76 -7.05 -2.95
N VAL A 243 -10.83 -6.99 -4.27
CA VAL A 243 -9.67 -6.96 -5.17
C VAL A 243 -9.56 -5.56 -5.75
N TYR A 244 -8.38 -4.99 -5.65
CA TYR A 244 -7.99 -3.71 -6.22
C TYR A 244 -7.15 -4.00 -7.46
N ASP A 245 -7.75 -3.77 -8.63
CA ASP A 245 -7.18 -3.93 -9.96
C ASP A 245 -6.62 -2.57 -10.40
N PHE A 246 -5.33 -2.51 -10.62
CA PHE A 246 -4.60 -1.27 -10.91
C PHE A 246 -4.59 -0.98 -12.42
N GLU A 247 -5.58 -0.26 -12.90
CA GLU A 247 -5.74 0.07 -14.31
C GLU A 247 -5.21 1.47 -14.66
N PRO A 248 -4.80 1.74 -15.92
CA PRO A 248 -4.29 3.05 -16.31
C PRO A 248 -5.26 4.21 -16.09
N ASP A 249 -6.55 3.92 -16.06
CA ASP A 249 -7.63 4.90 -15.88
C ASP A 249 -8.11 5.00 -14.41
N GLY A 250 -7.51 4.25 -13.49
CA GLY A 250 -7.83 4.28 -12.07
C GLY A 250 -7.80 2.91 -11.42
N VAL A 251 -7.97 2.87 -10.11
CA VAL A 251 -8.03 1.61 -9.36
C VAL A 251 -9.46 1.08 -9.35
N ARG A 252 -9.66 -0.06 -9.96
CA ARG A 252 -10.96 -0.72 -10.00
C ARG A 252 -11.13 -1.65 -8.81
N VAL A 253 -12.31 -1.60 -8.21
CA VAL A 253 -12.62 -2.41 -7.03
C VAL A 253 -13.67 -3.45 -7.41
N SER A 254 -13.36 -4.70 -7.17
CA SER A 254 -14.30 -5.81 -7.35
C SER A 254 -14.36 -6.71 -6.13
N ARG A 255 -15.37 -7.57 -6.07
CA ARG A 255 -15.46 -8.59 -5.01
C ARG A 255 -14.54 -9.76 -5.35
N ALA A 256 -13.76 -10.21 -4.39
CA ALA A 256 -13.02 -11.47 -4.48
C ALA A 256 -14.02 -12.63 -4.66
N ARG A 257 -13.72 -13.53 -5.59
CA ARG A 257 -14.52 -14.74 -5.85
C ARG A 257 -14.00 -15.88 -5.01
#